data_b5b6e029feca71da35d583ce7312b6b2
#
_entry.id   b5b6e029feca71da35d583ce7312b6b2
#
_cell.length_a   1.000
_cell.length_b   1.000
_cell.length_c   1.000
_cell.angle_alpha   90.00
_cell.angle_beta   90.00
_cell.angle_gamma   90.00
#
_symmetry.space_group_name_H-M   'P 1'
#
loop_
_entity.id
_entity.type
_entity.pdbx_description
1 polymer ?
#
loop_
_entity_poly.entity_id
_entity_poly.type
_entity_poly.pdbx_seq_one_letter_code
_entity_poly.pdbx_strand_id
1 'polypeptide(L)'
;MFNFFKKDKKQDPVSEKKNLYAVANGRVVPVTEVADPVFSQKMMGDGYAVIPTDGEIYSPVEGKVLSVFPTKHAVGIQLDNGLEILLHMGLDTVELNGKPFDTHVKEGDVLTASTHVATCDFDAMAETGKDNAMVVVVTNMDKVQEFELTASGEVTAQSVIGTVLHK
;
A
#
# COMPACT_ATOMS: atom_id res chain seq x y z
N MET A 1 38.88 13.79 -6.21
CA MET A 1 38.33 13.90 -6.71
C MET A 1 37.75 13.81 -6.65
N PHE A 2 37.82 13.64 -6.61
CA PHE A 2 37.06 13.63 -7.06
C PHE A 2 36.29 13.24 -6.86
N ASN A 3 36.50 13.06 -6.65
CA ASN A 3 35.69 12.78 -6.88
C ASN A 3 34.98 12.88 -6.67
N PHE A 4 34.93 12.90 -6.66
CA PHE A 4 34.04 13.05 -6.96
C PHE A 4 33.44 12.93 -7.16
N PHE A 5 33.66 12.69 -7.27
CA PHE A 5 32.91 12.49 -7.88
C PHE A 5 32.42 11.59 -7.96
N LYS A 6 32.70 11.01 -7.89
CA LYS A 6 32.24 10.26 -8.18
C LYS A 6 31.34 9.65 -7.89
N LYS A 7 31.32 9.54 -7.33
CA LYS A 7 30.50 9.27 -7.13
C LYS A 7 29.58 9.24 -7.31
N ASP A 8 29.58 9.47 -7.50
CA ASP A 8 28.65 9.57 -7.77
C ASP A 8 28.00 9.03 -8.47
N LYS A 9 28.93 8.65 -8.69
CA LYS A 9 28.29 8.02 -9.38
C LYS A 9 27.05 7.71 -9.03
N LYS A 10 26.61 8.09 -9.25
CA LYS A 10 25.47 8.03 -8.83
C LYS A 10 24.53 6.97 -9.10
N GLN A 11 23.86 6.75 -8.42
CA GLN A 11 23.00 5.58 -8.44
C GLN A 11 21.80 5.83 -9.33
N ASP A 12 21.50 4.92 -10.23
CA ASP A 12 20.27 4.96 -11.02
C ASP A 12 19.08 4.72 -10.07
N PRO A 13 18.09 5.65 -9.99
CA PRO A 13 16.96 5.48 -9.10
C PRO A 13 16.18 4.18 -9.31
N VAL A 14 16.10 3.64 -10.55
CA VAL A 14 15.37 2.40 -10.83
C VAL A 14 16.06 1.17 -10.25
N SER A 15 17.34 1.29 -9.85
CA SER A 15 18.05 0.17 -9.24
C SER A 15 17.90 0.13 -7.73
N GLU A 16 17.24 1.14 -7.14
CA GLU A 16 17.05 1.20 -5.69
C GLU A 16 15.83 0.40 -5.26
N LYS A 17 16.00 -0.35 -4.19
CA LYS A 17 14.85 -0.95 -3.52
C LYS A 17 14.06 0.12 -2.79
N LYS A 18 12.74 0.08 -2.94
CA LYS A 18 11.84 0.97 -2.23
C LYS A 18 11.21 0.20 -1.09
N ASN A 19 11.09 0.85 0.06
CA ASN A 19 10.49 0.24 1.24
C ASN A 19 8.98 0.19 1.12
N LEU A 20 8.41 -0.88 1.66
CA LEU A 20 6.97 -1.04 1.85
C LEU A 20 6.70 -1.00 3.35
N TYR A 21 5.67 -0.27 3.75
CA TYR A 21 5.36 -0.01 5.15
C TYR A 21 4.02 -0.62 5.53
N ALA A 22 3.91 -1.05 6.78
CA ALA A 22 2.63 -1.51 7.31
C ALA A 22 1.66 -0.33 7.35
N VAL A 23 0.47 -0.53 6.78
CA VAL A 23 -0.53 0.55 6.67
C VAL A 23 -1.35 0.72 7.93
N ALA A 24 -1.28 -0.24 8.85
CA ALA A 24 -2.05 -0.23 10.09
C ALA A 24 -1.36 -1.10 11.11
N ASN A 25 -1.74 -0.93 12.38
CA ASN A 25 -1.40 -1.91 13.40
C ASN A 25 -2.21 -3.18 13.11
N GLY A 26 -1.58 -4.34 13.17
CA GLY A 26 -2.28 -5.59 12.94
C GLY A 26 -1.34 -6.69 12.52
N ARG A 27 -1.85 -7.60 11.67
CA ARG A 27 -1.10 -8.76 11.22
C ARG A 27 -0.88 -8.68 9.72
N VAL A 28 0.38 -8.74 9.28
CA VAL A 28 0.72 -8.72 7.86
C VAL A 28 0.73 -10.15 7.32
N VAL A 29 0.15 -10.30 6.13
CA VAL A 29 0.12 -11.58 5.40
C VAL A 29 0.42 -11.31 3.93
N PRO A 30 0.95 -12.30 3.19
CA PRO A 30 1.07 -12.16 1.73
C PRO A 30 -0.32 -12.05 1.11
N VAL A 31 -0.40 -11.40 -0.05
CA VAL A 31 -1.68 -11.15 -0.71
C VAL A 31 -2.39 -12.45 -1.06
N THR A 32 -1.65 -13.55 -1.22
CA THR A 32 -2.21 -14.88 -1.51
C THR A 32 -3.12 -15.40 -0.40
N GLU A 33 -3.05 -14.84 0.81
CA GLU A 33 -3.87 -15.26 1.94
C GLU A 33 -5.14 -14.43 2.12
N VAL A 34 -5.36 -13.44 1.24
CA VAL A 34 -6.57 -12.60 1.29
C VAL A 34 -7.76 -13.43 0.80
N ALA A 35 -8.94 -13.20 1.39
CA ALA A 35 -10.13 -14.00 1.11
C ALA A 35 -10.77 -13.73 -0.25
N ASP A 36 -10.31 -12.71 -0.98
CA ASP A 36 -10.86 -12.33 -2.28
C ASP A 36 -9.98 -12.92 -3.40
N PRO A 37 -10.52 -13.75 -4.30
CA PRO A 37 -9.73 -14.39 -5.38
C PRO A 37 -9.04 -13.40 -6.31
N VAL A 38 -9.63 -12.23 -6.54
CA VAL A 38 -9.01 -11.22 -7.41
C VAL A 38 -7.66 -10.79 -6.85
N PHE A 39 -7.55 -10.70 -5.51
CA PHE A 39 -6.29 -10.36 -4.85
C PHE A 39 -5.43 -11.60 -4.61
N SER A 40 -6.02 -12.68 -4.09
CA SER A 40 -5.23 -13.86 -3.69
C SER A 40 -4.59 -14.56 -4.87
N GLN A 41 -5.17 -14.45 -6.06
CA GLN A 41 -4.61 -15.02 -7.29
C GLN A 41 -3.71 -14.03 -8.03
N LYS A 42 -3.42 -12.89 -7.40
CA LYS A 42 -2.52 -11.85 -7.95
C LYS A 42 -3.03 -11.25 -9.26
N MET A 43 -4.33 -11.25 -9.47
CA MET A 43 -4.92 -10.68 -10.68
C MET A 43 -4.74 -9.17 -10.75
N MET A 44 -4.65 -8.50 -9.58
CA MET A 44 -4.40 -7.06 -9.50
C MET A 44 -2.92 -6.72 -9.31
N GLY A 45 -2.09 -7.73 -9.06
CA GLY A 45 -0.67 -7.58 -8.80
C GLY A 45 -0.24 -8.34 -7.56
N ASP A 46 1.07 -8.40 -7.32
CA ASP A 46 1.61 -8.99 -6.10
C ASP A 46 1.62 -7.94 -4.99
N GLY A 47 1.59 -8.38 -3.75
CA GLY A 47 1.59 -7.48 -2.62
C GLY A 47 1.35 -8.19 -1.31
N TYR A 48 0.74 -7.46 -0.40
CA TYR A 48 0.48 -7.94 0.96
C TYR A 48 -0.85 -7.37 1.45
N ALA A 49 -1.27 -7.85 2.60
CA ALA A 49 -2.40 -7.27 3.31
C ALA A 49 -2.07 -7.14 4.78
N VAL A 50 -2.68 -6.19 5.44
CA VAL A 50 -2.65 -6.08 6.90
C VAL A 50 -4.08 -6.33 7.39
N ILE A 51 -4.22 -7.27 8.31
CA ILE A 51 -5.47 -7.50 9.01
C ILE A 51 -5.44 -6.57 10.22
N PRO A 52 -6.15 -5.44 10.16
CA PRO A 52 -5.91 -4.34 11.10
C PRO A 52 -6.60 -4.57 12.43
N THR A 53 -6.02 -3.99 13.48
CA THR A 53 -6.62 -4.00 14.82
C THR A 53 -7.28 -2.66 15.16
N ASP A 54 -7.02 -1.62 14.37
CA ASP A 54 -7.71 -0.33 14.51
C ASP A 54 -7.87 0.31 13.13
N GLY A 55 -8.67 1.35 13.05
CA GLY A 55 -9.07 1.98 11.80
C GLY A 55 -8.17 3.08 11.30
N GLU A 56 -7.01 3.31 11.91
CA GLU A 56 -6.09 4.36 11.49
C GLU A 56 -5.16 3.82 10.41
N ILE A 57 -5.30 4.34 9.19
CA ILE A 57 -4.61 3.80 8.01
C ILE A 57 -3.57 4.80 7.52
N TYR A 58 -2.35 4.30 7.29
CA TYR A 58 -1.19 5.09 6.88
C TYR A 58 -0.71 4.67 5.50
N SER A 59 0.17 5.47 4.91
CA SER A 59 0.65 5.21 3.56
C SER A 59 1.54 3.96 3.51
N PRO A 60 1.35 3.09 2.49
CA PRO A 60 2.21 1.92 2.32
C PRO A 60 3.57 2.24 1.74
N VAL A 61 3.74 3.42 1.14
CA VAL A 61 4.96 3.80 0.42
C VAL A 61 5.21 5.29 0.54
N GLU A 62 6.43 5.70 0.22
CA GLU A 62 6.74 7.10 -0.05
C GLU A 62 6.46 7.34 -1.52
N GLY A 63 5.53 8.25 -1.80
CA GLY A 63 5.09 8.47 -3.17
C GLY A 63 4.11 9.63 -3.28
N LYS A 64 3.35 9.63 -4.35
CA LYS A 64 2.41 10.70 -4.66
C LYS A 64 1.05 10.10 -5.00
N VAL A 65 -0.01 10.69 -4.47
CA VAL A 65 -1.37 10.20 -4.75
C VAL A 65 -1.71 10.45 -6.21
N LEU A 66 -2.00 9.37 -6.94
CA LEU A 66 -2.50 9.44 -8.32
C LEU A 66 -4.00 9.71 -8.32
N SER A 67 -4.73 9.02 -7.45
CA SER A 67 -6.18 9.14 -7.41
C SER A 67 -6.72 8.63 -6.08
N VAL A 68 -7.85 9.23 -5.67
CA VAL A 68 -8.69 8.68 -4.60
C VAL A 68 -10.00 8.28 -5.27
N PHE A 69 -10.39 7.04 -5.11
CA PHE A 69 -11.62 6.55 -5.76
C PHE A 69 -12.83 7.28 -5.17
N PRO A 70 -13.84 7.60 -5.99
CA PRO A 70 -15.03 8.33 -5.49
C PRO A 70 -15.70 7.63 -4.32
N THR A 71 -15.65 6.31 -4.27
CA THR A 71 -16.20 5.51 -3.17
C THR A 71 -15.23 5.37 -1.99
N LYS A 72 -14.08 6.05 -2.05
CA LYS A 72 -13.10 6.22 -0.96
C LYS A 72 -12.51 4.93 -0.41
N HIS A 73 -12.79 3.80 -1.04
CA HIS A 73 -12.30 2.50 -0.59
C HIS A 73 -10.88 2.21 -1.11
N ALA A 74 -10.38 3.00 -2.05
CA ALA A 74 -9.09 2.73 -2.68
C ALA A 74 -8.35 4.02 -3.03
N VAL A 75 -7.03 3.97 -2.90
CA VAL A 75 -6.12 5.07 -3.21
C VAL A 75 -5.01 4.53 -4.10
N GLY A 76 -4.82 5.17 -5.26
CA GLY A 76 -3.71 4.87 -6.16
C GLY A 76 -2.54 5.79 -5.87
N ILE A 77 -1.32 5.23 -5.81
CA ILE A 77 -0.12 5.96 -5.43
C ILE A 77 0.99 5.61 -6.41
N GLN A 78 1.80 6.59 -6.78
CA GLN A 78 2.96 6.36 -7.66
C GLN A 78 4.25 6.68 -6.91
N LEU A 79 5.21 5.76 -6.98
CA LEU A 79 6.56 5.99 -6.47
C LEU A 79 7.34 6.85 -7.48
N ASP A 80 8.44 7.44 -7.02
CA ASP A 80 9.29 8.28 -7.87
C ASP A 80 9.95 7.51 -9.02
N ASN A 81 10.02 6.18 -8.91
CA ASN A 81 10.58 5.32 -9.97
C ASN A 81 9.51 4.84 -10.96
N GLY A 82 8.26 5.26 -10.80
CA GLY A 82 7.16 4.90 -11.72
C GLY A 82 6.35 3.69 -11.33
N LEU A 83 6.72 2.96 -10.28
CA LEU A 83 5.88 1.87 -9.80
C LEU A 83 4.57 2.41 -9.23
N GLU A 84 3.48 1.68 -9.47
CA GLU A 84 2.15 2.10 -9.05
C GLU A 84 1.60 1.13 -8.03
N ILE A 85 1.09 1.69 -6.95
CA ILE A 85 0.59 0.96 -5.79
C ILE A 85 -0.88 1.26 -5.62
N LEU A 86 -1.66 0.21 -5.35
CA LEU A 86 -3.06 0.37 -4.97
C LEU A 86 -3.23 -0.04 -3.51
N LEU A 87 -3.73 0.88 -2.70
CA LEU A 87 -4.18 0.59 -1.35
C LEU A 87 -5.70 0.41 -1.42
N HIS A 88 -6.16 -0.80 -1.17
CA HIS A 88 -7.58 -1.16 -1.23
C HIS A 88 -8.05 -1.49 0.19
N MET A 89 -8.94 -0.66 0.71
CA MET A 89 -9.36 -0.76 2.12
C MET A 89 -10.61 -1.61 2.24
N GLY A 90 -10.40 -2.84 2.69
CA GLY A 90 -11.45 -3.84 2.83
C GLY A 90 -11.72 -4.60 1.53
N LEU A 91 -12.57 -5.60 1.60
CA LEU A 91 -12.95 -6.42 0.45
C LEU A 91 -14.41 -6.11 0.09
N ASP A 92 -14.66 -5.91 -1.22
CA ASP A 92 -15.98 -5.54 -1.77
C ASP A 92 -16.52 -4.21 -1.20
N THR A 93 -15.65 -3.39 -0.68
CA THR A 93 -16.04 -2.15 0.01
C THR A 93 -16.45 -1.04 -0.94
N VAL A 94 -16.24 -1.21 -2.24
CA VAL A 94 -16.79 -0.29 -3.26
C VAL A 94 -18.30 -0.17 -3.11
N GLU A 95 -18.97 -1.22 -2.65
CA GLU A 95 -20.43 -1.26 -2.50
C GLU A 95 -20.93 -0.38 -1.37
N LEU A 96 -20.04 0.11 -0.50
CA LEU A 96 -20.41 0.88 0.68
C LEU A 96 -20.56 2.37 0.41
N ASN A 97 -20.23 2.81 -0.81
CA ASN A 97 -20.37 4.21 -1.25
C ASN A 97 -19.60 5.19 -0.36
N GLY A 98 -18.47 4.76 0.18
CA GLY A 98 -17.57 5.61 0.99
C GLY A 98 -17.99 5.80 2.44
N LYS A 99 -19.09 5.21 2.87
CA LYS A 99 -19.64 5.48 4.21
C LYS A 99 -18.69 5.22 5.37
N PRO A 100 -17.92 4.11 5.40
CA PRO A 100 -17.04 3.85 6.54
C PRO A 100 -15.69 4.55 6.43
N PHE A 101 -15.43 5.32 5.36
CA PHE A 101 -14.11 5.86 5.08
C PHE A 101 -14.08 7.38 5.23
N ASP A 102 -13.15 7.86 6.06
CA ASP A 102 -12.83 9.28 6.17
C ASP A 102 -11.41 9.45 5.59
N THR A 103 -11.33 9.96 4.37
CA THR A 103 -10.07 10.06 3.63
C THR A 103 -9.40 11.40 3.92
N HIS A 104 -8.11 11.36 4.24
CA HIS A 104 -7.35 12.55 4.64
C HIS A 104 -6.39 13.04 3.56
N VAL A 105 -6.36 12.37 2.40
CA VAL A 105 -5.47 12.73 1.28
C VAL A 105 -6.28 12.96 0.02
N LYS A 106 -5.65 13.64 -0.94
CA LYS A 106 -6.27 13.91 -2.23
C LYS A 106 -5.23 13.76 -3.33
N GLU A 107 -5.69 13.71 -4.56
CA GLU A 107 -4.84 13.62 -5.74
C GLU A 107 -3.74 14.70 -5.69
N GLY A 108 -2.50 14.28 -5.96
CA GLY A 108 -1.35 15.17 -5.95
C GLY A 108 -0.60 15.27 -4.62
N ASP A 109 -1.19 14.79 -3.52
CA ASP A 109 -0.51 14.84 -2.23
C ASP A 109 0.73 13.97 -2.23
N VAL A 110 1.79 14.46 -1.57
CA VAL A 110 3.03 13.70 -1.35
C VAL A 110 2.91 12.94 -0.05
N LEU A 111 3.23 11.64 -0.09
CA LEU A 111 3.07 10.74 1.03
C LEU A 111 4.41 10.28 1.57
N THR A 112 4.48 10.14 2.89
CA THR A 112 5.56 9.42 3.57
C THR A 112 4.94 8.28 4.37
N ALA A 113 5.77 7.43 4.97
CA ALA A 113 5.27 6.31 5.78
C ALA A 113 4.40 6.78 6.96
N SER A 114 4.60 8.01 7.42
CA SER A 114 3.86 8.57 8.55
C SER A 114 2.60 9.35 8.12
N THR A 115 2.32 9.43 6.83
CA THR A 115 1.12 10.15 6.36
C THR A 115 -0.12 9.35 6.70
N HIS A 116 -1.05 9.97 7.44
CA HIS A 116 -2.34 9.39 7.78
C HIS A 116 -3.26 9.51 6.57
N VAL A 117 -3.56 8.37 5.95
CA VAL A 117 -4.29 8.33 4.68
C VAL A 117 -5.80 8.34 4.91
N ALA A 118 -6.27 7.57 5.88
CA ALA A 118 -7.70 7.43 6.11
C ALA A 118 -7.99 6.91 7.51
N THR A 119 -9.21 7.16 7.96
CA THR A 119 -9.78 6.53 9.14
C THR A 119 -10.95 5.66 8.67
N CYS A 120 -10.96 4.40 9.08
CA CYS A 120 -12.01 3.45 8.73
C CYS A 120 -12.88 3.16 9.93
N ASP A 121 -14.19 3.18 9.74
CA ASP A 121 -15.15 2.81 10.78
C ASP A 121 -15.43 1.31 10.68
N PHE A 122 -14.76 0.53 11.52
CA PHE A 122 -14.87 -0.93 11.46
C PHE A 122 -16.23 -1.43 11.94
N ASP A 123 -16.91 -0.68 12.81
CA ASP A 123 -18.25 -1.07 13.24
C ASP A 123 -19.21 -0.98 12.06
N ALA A 124 -19.10 0.11 11.29
CA ALA A 124 -19.91 0.27 10.08
C ALA A 124 -19.61 -0.82 9.05
N MET A 125 -18.34 -1.19 8.89
CA MET A 125 -17.97 -2.28 7.97
C MET A 125 -18.53 -3.63 8.44
N ALA A 126 -18.44 -3.89 9.74
CA ALA A 126 -18.93 -5.15 10.30
C ALA A 126 -20.45 -5.32 10.12
N GLU A 127 -21.20 -4.21 10.19
CA GLU A 127 -22.65 -4.24 9.97
C GLU A 127 -23.02 -4.69 8.56
N THR A 128 -22.13 -4.46 7.59
CA THR A 128 -22.37 -4.86 6.20
C THR A 128 -21.82 -6.25 5.88
N GLY A 129 -21.09 -6.87 6.82
CA GLY A 129 -20.44 -8.15 6.61
C GLY A 129 -19.19 -8.09 5.74
N LYS A 130 -18.67 -6.89 5.44
CA LYS A 130 -17.48 -6.76 4.62
C LYS A 130 -16.22 -7.00 5.44
N ASP A 131 -15.22 -7.62 4.79
CA ASP A 131 -13.91 -7.88 5.39
C ASP A 131 -13.11 -6.57 5.43
N ASN A 132 -12.38 -6.34 6.53
CA ASN A 132 -11.62 -5.11 6.72
C ASN A 132 -10.14 -5.24 6.37
N ALA A 133 -9.72 -6.30 5.70
CA ALA A 133 -8.32 -6.45 5.28
C ALA A 133 -7.88 -5.25 4.44
N MET A 134 -6.73 -4.67 4.80
CA MET A 134 -6.13 -3.57 4.04
C MET A 134 -5.15 -4.16 3.05
N VAL A 135 -5.49 -4.14 1.76
CA VAL A 135 -4.73 -4.81 0.70
C VAL A 135 -3.85 -3.80 -0.02
N VAL A 136 -2.58 -4.14 -0.22
CA VAL A 136 -1.63 -3.30 -0.94
C VAL A 136 -1.00 -4.13 -2.05
N VAL A 137 -1.18 -3.70 -3.29
CA VAL A 137 -0.63 -4.42 -4.46
C VAL A 137 0.13 -3.44 -5.36
N VAL A 138 1.14 -3.98 -6.05
CA VAL A 138 1.83 -3.27 -7.12
C VAL A 138 1.09 -3.61 -8.41
N THR A 139 0.48 -2.62 -9.04
CA THR A 139 -0.42 -2.87 -10.18
C THR A 139 0.32 -3.02 -11.51
N ASN A 140 1.50 -2.43 -11.65
CA ASN A 140 2.29 -2.54 -12.88
C ASN A 140 3.46 -3.52 -12.69
N MET A 141 3.13 -4.78 -12.43
CA MET A 141 4.10 -5.85 -12.14
C MET A 141 5.09 -6.09 -13.28
N ASP A 142 4.75 -5.74 -14.51
CA ASP A 142 5.67 -5.82 -15.64
C ASP A 142 6.93 -4.99 -15.43
N LYS A 143 6.89 -4.00 -14.54
CA LYS A 143 8.02 -3.13 -14.23
C LYS A 143 8.76 -3.55 -12.96
N VAL A 144 8.31 -4.61 -12.29
CA VAL A 144 8.91 -5.08 -11.04
C VAL A 144 9.95 -6.15 -11.32
N GLN A 145 11.16 -5.95 -10.82
CA GLN A 145 12.19 -6.97 -10.85
C GLN A 145 12.06 -7.92 -9.67
N GLU A 146 11.79 -7.35 -8.49
CA GLU A 146 11.72 -8.15 -7.25
C GLU A 146 10.74 -7.49 -6.29
N PHE A 147 9.89 -8.31 -5.69
CA PHE A 147 9.04 -7.93 -4.57
C PHE A 147 9.34 -8.90 -3.43
N GLU A 148 9.65 -8.37 -2.26
CA GLU A 148 9.99 -9.20 -1.09
C GLU A 148 9.24 -8.72 0.13
N LEU A 149 8.47 -9.63 0.74
CA LEU A 149 7.83 -9.38 2.02
C LEU A 149 8.77 -9.90 3.10
N THR A 150 9.29 -8.99 3.94
CA THR A 150 10.31 -9.34 4.93
C THR A 150 9.77 -9.51 6.34
N ALA A 151 8.50 -9.18 6.56
CA ALA A 151 7.84 -9.33 7.85
C ALA A 151 6.66 -10.28 7.74
N SER A 152 6.30 -10.89 8.86
CA SER A 152 5.11 -11.74 8.96
C SER A 152 4.58 -11.64 10.40
N GLY A 153 3.26 -11.87 10.56
CA GLY A 153 2.65 -11.80 11.88
C GLY A 153 2.37 -10.37 12.31
N GLU A 154 2.44 -10.11 13.61
CA GLU A 154 2.08 -8.82 14.18
C GLU A 154 3.04 -7.74 13.77
N VAL A 155 2.48 -6.62 13.33
CA VAL A 155 3.26 -5.43 12.91
C VAL A 155 2.64 -4.18 13.49
N THR A 156 3.49 -3.15 13.60
CA THR A 156 3.07 -1.81 13.98
C THR A 156 2.99 -0.96 12.72
N ALA A 157 1.97 -0.14 12.61
CA ALA A 157 1.83 0.81 11.49
C ALA A 157 3.13 1.59 11.29
N GLN A 158 3.45 1.85 10.02
CA GLN A 158 4.62 2.63 9.59
C GLN A 158 5.94 1.87 9.65
N SER A 159 5.96 0.64 10.15
CA SER A 159 7.19 -0.17 10.14
C SER A 159 7.44 -0.73 8.74
N VAL A 160 8.71 -0.93 8.41
CA VAL A 160 9.10 -1.54 7.12
C VAL A 160 8.75 -3.01 7.16
N ILE A 161 8.00 -3.47 6.16
CA ILE A 161 7.55 -4.85 6.09
C ILE A 161 7.96 -5.55 4.81
N GLY A 162 8.60 -4.85 3.91
CA GLY A 162 9.05 -5.43 2.65
C GLY A 162 9.74 -4.40 1.77
N THR A 163 10.13 -4.84 0.59
CA THR A 163 10.77 -3.98 -0.42
C THR A 163 10.29 -4.36 -1.80
N VAL A 164 10.39 -3.40 -2.72
CA VAL A 164 10.10 -3.62 -4.14
C VAL A 164 11.20 -2.98 -4.98
N LEU A 165 11.61 -3.68 -6.02
CA LEU A 165 12.68 -3.23 -6.91
C LEU A 165 12.14 -3.13 -8.33
N HIS A 166 12.32 -1.98 -8.95
CA HIS A 166 11.97 -1.73 -10.36
C HIS A 166 13.03 -2.40 -11.25
N LYS A 167 12.62 -2.93 -12.38
CA LYS A 167 13.52 -3.49 -13.40
C LYS A 167 14.57 -2.49 -13.87
#